data_dfd992168fe4ed9e73c9105bafd706b2
#
_entry.id   dfd992168fe4ed9e73c9105bafd706b2
#
_cell.length_a   1.000
_cell.length_b   1.000
_cell.length_c   1.000
_cell.angle_alpha   90.00
_cell.angle_beta   90.00
_cell.angle_gamma   90.00
#
_symmetry.space_group_name_H-M   'P 1'
#
loop_
_entity.id
_entity.type
_entity.pdbx_description
1 polymer ?
#
loop_
_entity_poly.entity_id
_entity_poly.type
_entity_poly.pdbx_seq_one_letter_code
_entity_poly.pdbx_strand_id
1 'polypeptide(L)'
;MAARASALAVLALVAVSTPAWADPALRVEHAAARMVVIPENRPDVAYTIQPGHAGLPPIQMHRDGRVMVLDGGLGGGFMGRSRIQGCDSWDASHRTDDRTSWNINFGKAVRIAGIGSVKVQDLPVITVHVPMDANVSAGGAVFGEIGPSASLVFANAGCGDWKVADVRGTARFNLAGSGDVHADSAGDARVNIAGSGDLFFESAGGLNVHIAGSGDVLGRAVNGPIDAKIAGSGDVFVEGGRASDVSAAITGSGDLRFKGEAGAVNASIVGSGNVDVARVTGAIVKHVVGSGEVNVGR
;
A
#
# COMPACT_ATOMS: atom_id res chain seq x y z
N MET A 1 19.47 -48.68 17.32
CA MET A 1 19.97 -47.73 16.31
C MET A 1 18.78 -46.99 15.73
N ALA A 2 18.54 -45.74 16.15
CA ALA A 2 17.43 -44.93 15.69
C ALA A 2 18.00 -43.79 14.80
N ALA A 3 17.66 -43.81 13.52
CA ALA A 3 18.06 -42.80 12.57
C ALA A 3 17.16 -41.56 12.76
N ARG A 4 17.77 -40.43 13.10
CA ARG A 4 17.11 -39.13 13.13
C ARG A 4 17.11 -38.57 11.68
N ALA A 5 15.92 -38.41 11.12
CA ALA A 5 15.73 -37.68 9.86
C ALA A 5 15.69 -36.18 10.18
N SER A 6 16.74 -35.46 9.74
CA SER A 6 16.76 -34.01 9.77
C SER A 6 15.98 -33.47 8.58
N ALA A 7 14.86 -32.83 8.81
CA ALA A 7 14.13 -32.11 7.79
C ALA A 7 14.86 -30.78 7.49
N LEU A 8 15.50 -30.68 6.34
CA LEU A 8 16.00 -29.42 5.79
C LEU A 8 14.81 -28.61 5.25
N ALA A 9 14.48 -27.52 5.92
CA ALA A 9 13.56 -26.52 5.37
C ALA A 9 14.27 -25.77 4.26
N VAL A 10 13.89 -26.03 3.03
CA VAL A 10 14.34 -25.24 1.85
C VAL A 10 13.54 -23.95 1.85
N LEU A 11 14.19 -22.86 2.28
CA LEU A 11 13.67 -21.51 2.09
C LEU A 11 13.75 -21.19 0.59
N ALA A 12 12.62 -21.29 -0.11
CA ALA A 12 12.55 -20.87 -1.50
C ALA A 12 12.57 -19.33 -1.54
N LEU A 13 13.72 -18.77 -1.89
CA LEU A 13 13.85 -17.35 -2.24
C LEU A 13 13.05 -17.14 -3.54
N VAL A 14 11.85 -16.60 -3.44
CA VAL A 14 11.09 -16.16 -4.60
C VAL A 14 11.76 -14.90 -5.13
N ALA A 15 12.60 -15.06 -6.15
CA ALA A 15 13.11 -13.95 -6.93
C ALA A 15 11.93 -13.32 -7.67
N VAL A 16 11.43 -12.18 -7.16
CA VAL A 16 10.46 -11.36 -7.87
C VAL A 16 11.19 -10.76 -9.07
N SER A 17 10.99 -11.35 -10.24
CA SER A 17 11.42 -10.75 -11.50
C SER A 17 10.62 -9.45 -11.69
N THR A 18 11.30 -8.30 -11.52
CA THR A 18 10.75 -7.01 -11.90
C THR A 18 10.54 -7.02 -13.42
N PRO A 19 9.33 -6.71 -13.92
CA PRO A 19 9.13 -6.59 -15.35
C PRO A 19 9.95 -5.42 -15.89
N ALA A 20 10.52 -5.60 -17.10
CA ALA A 20 11.43 -4.67 -17.77
C ALA A 20 10.78 -3.36 -18.28
N TRP A 21 9.65 -2.91 -17.67
CA TRP A 21 8.83 -1.79 -18.15
C TRP A 21 8.82 -0.57 -17.22
N ALA A 22 9.75 -0.48 -16.30
CA ALA A 22 9.78 0.63 -15.36
C ALA A 22 10.89 1.63 -15.72
N ASP A 23 10.61 2.52 -16.65
CA ASP A 23 11.44 3.68 -16.95
C ASP A 23 10.59 4.85 -17.41
N PRO A 24 10.90 6.05 -16.93
CA PRO A 24 11.75 6.45 -15.84
C PRO A 24 11.05 6.38 -14.47
N ALA A 25 11.78 5.97 -13.43
CA ALA A 25 11.30 5.88 -12.07
C ALA A 25 11.73 7.08 -11.22
N LEU A 26 10.88 7.44 -10.26
CA LEU A 26 11.18 8.43 -9.24
C LEU A 26 11.29 7.75 -7.87
N ARG A 27 12.34 8.07 -7.14
CA ARG A 27 12.54 7.65 -5.75
C ARG A 27 12.79 8.86 -4.87
N VAL A 28 12.01 9.01 -3.82
CA VAL A 28 12.24 9.98 -2.76
C VAL A 28 12.68 9.21 -1.53
N GLU A 29 13.80 9.59 -0.93
CA GLU A 29 14.35 8.89 0.22
C GLU A 29 14.83 9.87 1.29
N HIS A 30 14.81 9.42 2.55
CA HIS A 30 15.26 10.21 3.72
C HIS A 30 14.67 11.62 3.77
N ALA A 31 13.43 11.80 3.31
CA ALA A 31 12.81 13.11 3.20
C ALA A 31 11.63 13.27 4.17
N ALA A 32 11.42 14.50 4.62
CA ALA A 32 10.15 14.96 5.16
C ALA A 32 9.64 16.05 4.21
N ALA A 33 8.58 15.74 3.45
CA ALA A 33 8.12 16.58 2.35
C ALA A 33 6.63 16.37 2.06
N ARG A 34 6.02 17.36 1.40
CA ARG A 34 4.77 17.19 0.65
C ARG A 34 5.10 16.96 -0.81
N MET A 35 4.34 16.12 -1.49
CA MET A 35 4.63 15.77 -2.87
C MET A 35 3.38 15.77 -3.72
N VAL A 36 3.47 16.37 -4.90
CA VAL A 36 2.43 16.35 -5.93
C VAL A 36 3.01 15.67 -7.16
N VAL A 37 2.47 14.52 -7.54
CA VAL A 37 2.87 13.78 -8.73
C VAL A 37 1.85 14.00 -9.82
N ILE A 38 2.29 14.50 -10.95
CA ILE A 38 1.48 14.83 -12.11
C ILE A 38 1.83 13.89 -13.27
N PRO A 39 1.08 12.78 -13.46
CA PRO A 39 1.24 11.94 -14.64
C PRO A 39 0.76 12.67 -15.90
N GLU A 40 1.59 12.70 -16.94
CA GLU A 40 1.27 13.37 -18.20
C GLU A 40 1.96 12.68 -19.37
N ASN A 41 1.59 13.04 -20.60
CA ASN A 41 2.18 12.44 -21.80
C ASN A 41 3.60 12.97 -22.04
N ARG A 42 4.57 12.38 -21.34
CA ARG A 42 6.00 12.70 -21.42
C ARG A 42 6.86 11.44 -21.32
N PRO A 43 8.09 11.45 -21.85
CA PRO A 43 8.99 10.29 -21.77
C PRO A 43 9.95 10.33 -20.58
N ASP A 44 9.99 11.43 -19.81
CA ASP A 44 10.99 11.69 -18.77
C ASP A 44 10.35 12.17 -17.47
N VAL A 45 11.14 12.32 -16.41
CA VAL A 45 10.74 12.91 -15.13
C VAL A 45 11.31 14.32 -15.01
N ALA A 46 10.45 15.29 -14.67
CA ALA A 46 10.86 16.62 -14.28
C ALA A 46 10.33 16.94 -12.87
N TYR A 47 11.01 17.85 -12.16
CA TYR A 47 10.60 18.21 -10.81
C TYR A 47 10.87 19.68 -10.51
N THR A 48 10.14 20.20 -9.55
CA THR A 48 10.41 21.47 -8.90
C THR A 48 10.31 21.27 -7.38
N ILE A 49 11.12 22.03 -6.63
CA ILE A 49 11.10 21.98 -5.16
C ILE A 49 10.87 23.41 -4.66
N GLN A 50 9.79 23.58 -3.90
CA GLN A 50 9.54 24.81 -3.15
C GLN A 50 10.06 24.56 -1.72
N PRO A 51 11.01 25.38 -1.22
CA PRO A 51 11.52 25.22 0.14
C PRO A 51 10.41 25.37 1.18
N GLY A 52 10.48 24.55 2.21
CA GLY A 52 9.62 24.68 3.39
C GLY A 52 10.18 25.69 4.40
N HIS A 53 9.45 25.91 5.48
CA HIS A 53 9.82 26.84 6.56
C HIS A 53 10.47 26.12 7.76
N ALA A 54 10.68 24.82 7.67
CA ALA A 54 11.02 23.97 8.81
C ALA A 54 12.51 23.87 9.16
N GLY A 55 13.41 24.60 8.49
CA GLY A 55 14.85 24.48 8.70
C GLY A 55 15.43 23.09 8.39
N LEU A 56 14.79 22.37 7.47
CA LEU A 56 15.21 21.04 7.03
C LEU A 56 16.43 21.13 6.09
N PRO A 57 17.24 20.07 5.99
CA PRO A 57 18.28 19.99 4.97
C PRO A 57 17.65 20.17 3.57
N PRO A 58 18.38 20.78 2.63
CA PRO A 58 17.91 20.90 1.25
C PRO A 58 17.81 19.50 0.60
N ILE A 59 16.72 19.29 -0.14
CA ILE A 59 16.54 18.05 -0.91
C ILE A 59 17.54 18.07 -2.07
N GLN A 60 18.35 17.04 -2.15
CA GLN A 60 19.38 16.87 -3.19
C GLN A 60 18.89 15.89 -4.25
N MET A 61 19.15 16.20 -5.52
CA MET A 61 18.86 15.30 -6.64
C MET A 61 20.13 14.64 -7.12
N HIS A 62 20.05 13.32 -7.30
CA HIS A 62 21.03 12.56 -8.06
C HIS A 62 20.35 11.51 -8.95
N ARG A 63 21.08 10.88 -9.82
CA ARG A 63 20.56 9.80 -10.68
C ARG A 63 21.23 8.47 -10.30
N ASP A 64 20.41 7.45 -10.18
CA ASP A 64 20.84 6.06 -10.04
C ASP A 64 20.36 5.29 -11.28
N GLY A 65 21.21 5.23 -12.30
CA GLY A 65 20.82 4.75 -13.61
C GLY A 65 19.71 5.60 -14.23
N ARG A 66 18.55 4.98 -14.45
CA ARG A 66 17.35 5.67 -14.98
C ARG A 66 16.42 6.22 -13.90
N VAL A 67 16.71 5.92 -12.64
CA VAL A 67 15.94 6.40 -11.51
C VAL A 67 16.40 7.80 -11.12
N MET A 68 15.46 8.75 -11.04
CA MET A 68 15.70 10.03 -10.40
C MET A 68 15.52 9.87 -8.89
N VAL A 69 16.54 10.22 -8.12
CA VAL A 69 16.53 10.12 -6.65
C VAL A 69 16.53 11.52 -6.06
N LEU A 70 15.58 11.79 -5.19
CA LEU A 70 15.47 13.00 -4.39
C LEU A 70 15.73 12.64 -2.92
N ASP A 71 16.90 12.99 -2.40
CA ASP A 71 17.32 12.68 -1.03
C ASP A 71 17.13 13.90 -0.13
N GLY A 72 16.33 13.76 0.91
CA GLY A 72 16.05 14.81 1.91
C GLY A 72 17.08 14.95 3.01
N GLY A 73 18.17 14.17 3.00
CA GLY A 73 19.26 14.29 3.97
C GLY A 73 18.90 13.92 5.41
N LEU A 74 17.75 13.28 5.65
CA LEU A 74 17.30 12.80 6.96
C LEU A 74 17.62 11.33 7.21
N GLY A 75 18.43 10.71 6.34
CA GLY A 75 19.00 9.39 6.55
C GLY A 75 19.89 9.34 7.78
N GLY A 76 20.09 8.17 8.34
CA GLY A 76 20.99 7.98 9.48
C GLY A 76 22.43 8.19 9.03
N GLY A 77 23.16 9.03 9.77
CA GLY A 77 24.61 9.12 9.68
C GLY A 77 25.27 7.74 9.97
N PHE A 78 26.55 7.70 10.23
CA PHE A 78 27.41 6.51 10.39
C PHE A 78 26.83 5.29 11.17
N MET A 79 25.74 5.45 11.90
CA MET A 79 25.01 4.37 12.61
C MET A 79 23.65 3.98 11.97
N GLY A 80 23.33 4.47 10.78
CA GLY A 80 22.19 3.95 9.99
C GLY A 80 20.78 4.22 10.51
N ARG A 81 20.59 5.04 11.56
CA ARG A 81 19.25 5.37 12.09
C ARG A 81 18.69 6.60 11.40
N SER A 82 17.49 6.47 10.81
CA SER A 82 16.76 7.62 10.29
C SER A 82 16.57 8.70 11.36
N ARG A 83 16.68 9.95 10.98
CA ARG A 83 16.35 11.09 11.84
C ARG A 83 14.83 11.29 11.97
N ILE A 84 14.07 10.73 11.06
CA ILE A 84 12.60 10.70 11.15
C ILE A 84 12.22 9.70 12.23
N GLN A 85 11.60 10.17 13.29
CA GLN A 85 11.20 9.37 14.45
C GLN A 85 9.76 8.88 14.35
N GLY A 86 8.94 9.51 13.51
CA GLY A 86 7.57 9.14 13.24
C GLY A 86 6.77 10.30 12.66
N CYS A 87 5.63 9.95 12.09
CA CYS A 87 4.58 10.87 11.73
C CYS A 87 3.50 10.80 12.80
N ASP A 88 2.90 11.94 13.15
CA ASP A 88 1.68 11.89 13.95
C ASP A 88 0.59 11.30 13.08
N SER A 89 0.21 10.05 13.40
CA SER A 89 -0.88 9.39 12.71
C SER A 89 -2.17 10.18 12.91
N TRP A 90 -3.02 10.13 11.91
CA TRP A 90 -4.39 10.60 12.03
C TRP A 90 -5.06 9.90 13.22
N ASP A 91 -5.65 10.70 14.13
CA ASP A 91 -6.40 10.16 15.24
C ASP A 91 -7.68 9.51 14.71
N ALA A 92 -7.69 8.18 14.67
CA ALA A 92 -8.84 7.37 14.28
C ALA A 92 -10.08 7.59 15.20
N SER A 93 -9.97 8.41 16.25
CA SER A 93 -11.10 8.78 17.12
C SER A 93 -12.17 9.61 16.43
N HIS A 94 -11.90 10.15 15.24
CA HIS A 94 -12.88 10.80 14.37
C HIS A 94 -13.42 9.88 13.27
N ARG A 95 -13.55 8.57 13.54
CA ARG A 95 -14.47 7.73 12.78
C ARG A 95 -15.90 8.20 13.10
N THR A 96 -16.32 9.25 12.44
CA THR A 96 -17.76 9.46 12.29
C THR A 96 -18.29 8.29 11.49
N ASP A 97 -19.40 7.70 11.90
CA ASP A 97 -20.08 6.59 11.20
C ASP A 97 -20.48 6.93 9.74
N ASP A 98 -20.22 8.14 9.31
CA ASP A 98 -20.39 8.58 7.94
C ASP A 98 -19.14 8.23 7.11
N ARG A 99 -19.07 6.97 6.66
CA ARG A 99 -18.04 6.41 5.78
C ARG A 99 -18.06 7.02 4.36
N THR A 100 -18.79 8.11 4.14
CA THR A 100 -18.97 8.75 2.84
C THR A 100 -18.13 10.01 2.65
N SER A 101 -17.49 10.52 3.69
CA SER A 101 -16.70 11.75 3.64
C SER A 101 -15.21 11.44 3.88
N TRP A 102 -14.47 11.19 2.82
CA TRP A 102 -13.02 10.99 2.83
C TRP A 102 -12.29 12.36 2.87
N ASN A 103 -12.29 13.00 4.01
CA ASN A 103 -11.46 14.18 4.25
C ASN A 103 -10.05 13.70 4.66
N ILE A 104 -9.13 13.64 3.70
CA ILE A 104 -7.72 13.35 3.98
C ILE A 104 -7.13 14.60 4.64
N ASN A 105 -7.13 14.64 5.95
CA ASN A 105 -6.25 15.51 6.69
C ASN A 105 -4.91 14.77 6.80
N PHE A 106 -3.96 15.10 5.93
CA PHE A 106 -2.58 14.68 6.09
C PHE A 106 -2.15 14.88 7.54
N GLY A 107 -1.39 13.93 8.09
CA GLY A 107 -0.90 13.95 9.47
C GLY A 107 -0.46 15.33 9.93
N LYS A 108 -0.67 15.66 11.20
CA LYS A 108 -0.51 17.03 11.68
C LYS A 108 0.96 17.47 11.75
N ALA A 109 1.87 16.54 12.01
CA ALA A 109 3.29 16.85 12.17
C ALA A 109 4.19 15.62 11.97
N VAL A 110 5.47 15.89 11.73
CA VAL A 110 6.56 14.89 11.65
C VAL A 110 7.55 15.17 12.76
N ARG A 111 7.93 14.16 13.53
CA ARG A 111 8.98 14.25 14.55
C ARG A 111 10.34 13.92 13.95
N ILE A 112 11.27 14.86 14.04
CA ILE A 112 12.60 14.76 13.45
C ILE A 112 13.66 15.00 14.53
N ALA A 113 14.58 14.05 14.69
CA ALA A 113 15.67 14.14 15.67
C ALA A 113 16.55 15.38 15.39
N GLY A 114 16.76 16.18 16.43
CA GLY A 114 17.57 17.41 16.37
C GLY A 114 16.85 18.62 15.77
N ILE A 115 15.57 18.48 15.34
CA ILE A 115 14.75 19.58 14.82
C ILE A 115 13.47 19.74 15.66
N GLY A 116 12.86 18.61 16.10
CA GLY A 116 11.62 18.59 16.84
C GLY A 116 10.42 18.21 15.97
N SER A 117 9.23 18.68 16.36
CA SER A 117 7.98 18.44 15.64
C SER A 117 7.76 19.51 14.57
N VAL A 118 7.66 19.12 13.32
CA VAL A 118 7.47 19.96 12.15
C VAL A 118 6.07 19.73 11.59
N LYS A 119 5.28 20.78 11.43
CA LYS A 119 3.93 20.67 10.84
C LYS A 119 4.05 20.31 9.35
N VAL A 120 3.14 19.48 8.85
CA VAL A 120 3.13 19.07 7.44
C VAL A 120 3.02 20.26 6.49
N GLN A 121 2.28 21.30 6.86
CA GLN A 121 2.16 22.52 6.05
C GLN A 121 3.48 23.29 5.88
N ASP A 122 4.43 23.13 6.80
CA ASP A 122 5.73 23.81 6.80
C ASP A 122 6.83 23.00 6.09
N LEU A 123 6.50 21.79 5.63
CA LEU A 123 7.40 20.94 4.87
C LEU A 123 7.62 21.49 3.44
N PRO A 124 8.77 21.22 2.83
CA PRO A 124 9.01 21.53 1.42
C PRO A 124 7.99 20.82 0.53
N VAL A 125 7.65 21.46 -0.60
CA VAL A 125 6.75 20.89 -1.61
C VAL A 125 7.56 20.45 -2.81
N ILE A 126 7.44 19.18 -3.17
CA ILE A 126 8.04 18.60 -4.37
C ILE A 126 6.91 18.41 -5.38
N THR A 127 6.96 19.12 -6.49
CA THR A 127 6.07 18.85 -7.64
C THR A 127 6.85 18.07 -8.68
N VAL A 128 6.31 16.94 -9.11
CA VAL A 128 6.98 16.05 -10.06
C VAL A 128 6.05 15.73 -11.21
N HIS A 129 6.56 15.88 -12.41
CA HIS A 129 5.92 15.48 -13.65
C HIS A 129 6.51 14.14 -14.10
N VAL A 130 5.66 13.14 -14.31
CA VAL A 130 6.07 11.76 -14.66
C VAL A 130 5.30 11.28 -15.89
N PRO A 131 5.77 10.23 -16.60
CA PRO A 131 4.97 9.57 -17.62
C PRO A 131 3.62 9.07 -17.10
N MET A 132 2.67 8.87 -18.03
CA MET A 132 1.37 8.28 -17.68
C MET A 132 1.47 6.87 -17.08
N ASP A 133 2.53 6.13 -17.40
CA ASP A 133 2.93 4.89 -16.73
C ASP A 133 3.86 5.23 -15.57
N ALA A 134 3.26 5.65 -14.45
CA ALA A 134 3.98 6.23 -13.34
C ALA A 134 4.66 5.16 -12.47
N ASN A 135 5.91 5.40 -12.08
CA ASN A 135 6.65 4.57 -11.12
C ASN A 135 7.28 5.48 -10.05
N VAL A 136 6.70 5.44 -8.86
CA VAL A 136 7.00 6.35 -7.76
C VAL A 136 7.29 5.57 -6.49
N SER A 137 8.41 5.87 -5.84
CA SER A 137 8.77 5.32 -4.54
C SER A 137 9.01 6.45 -3.55
N ALA A 138 8.40 6.37 -2.38
CA ALA A 138 8.54 7.34 -1.31
C ALA A 138 9.01 6.65 -0.01
N GLY A 139 10.06 7.20 0.58
CA GLY A 139 10.61 6.75 1.86
C GLY A 139 10.79 7.92 2.83
N GLY A 140 10.55 7.66 4.12
CA GLY A 140 10.59 8.69 5.16
C GLY A 140 9.20 9.21 5.54
N ALA A 141 9.05 10.52 5.67
CA ALA A 141 7.78 11.18 5.99
C ALA A 141 7.31 12.02 4.80
N VAL A 142 6.93 11.35 3.72
CA VAL A 142 6.47 12.01 2.48
C VAL A 142 4.97 11.84 2.34
N PHE A 143 4.26 12.96 2.39
CA PHE A 143 2.81 13.05 2.23
C PHE A 143 2.51 13.53 0.83
N GLY A 144 1.61 12.87 0.12
CA GLY A 144 1.44 13.29 -1.27
C GLY A 144 0.17 12.86 -1.97
N GLU A 145 0.09 13.35 -3.19
CA GLU A 145 -0.97 12.98 -4.11
C GLU A 145 -0.39 12.59 -5.48
N ILE A 146 -1.02 11.61 -6.11
CA ILE A 146 -0.70 11.17 -7.47
C ILE A 146 -1.93 11.38 -8.33
N GLY A 147 -1.79 12.17 -9.38
CA GLY A 147 -2.85 12.46 -10.34
C GLY A 147 -3.24 11.24 -11.19
N PRO A 148 -4.28 11.38 -12.04
CA PRO A 148 -4.76 10.29 -12.89
C PRO A 148 -3.66 9.73 -13.80
N SER A 149 -3.58 8.39 -13.91
CA SER A 149 -2.52 7.71 -14.66
C SER A 149 -3.04 6.57 -15.55
N ALA A 150 -2.22 6.12 -16.49
CA ALA A 150 -2.53 4.95 -17.31
C ALA A 150 -2.23 3.66 -16.55
N SER A 151 -1.08 3.60 -15.90
CA SER A 151 -0.71 2.55 -14.95
C SER A 151 0.13 3.15 -13.81
N LEU A 152 0.16 2.47 -12.66
CA LEU A 152 0.89 2.95 -11.50
C LEU A 152 1.65 1.82 -10.81
N VAL A 153 2.92 2.07 -10.51
CA VAL A 153 3.68 1.35 -9.50
C VAL A 153 4.02 2.35 -8.40
N PHE A 154 3.43 2.16 -7.23
CA PHE A 154 3.67 3.02 -6.08
C PHE A 154 4.22 2.21 -4.91
N ALA A 155 5.33 2.69 -4.35
CA ALA A 155 5.93 2.12 -3.15
C ALA A 155 6.02 3.18 -2.05
N ASN A 156 5.44 2.90 -0.88
CA ASN A 156 5.58 3.72 0.32
C ASN A 156 6.29 2.93 1.42
N ALA A 157 7.53 3.32 1.71
CA ALA A 157 8.35 2.74 2.78
C ALA A 157 8.50 3.71 3.96
N GLY A 158 7.50 4.51 4.22
CA GLY A 158 7.50 5.57 5.23
C GLY A 158 6.24 5.62 6.06
N CYS A 159 6.02 6.77 6.69
CA CYS A 159 4.86 7.05 7.53
C CYS A 159 3.96 8.18 6.99
N GLY A 160 4.22 8.67 5.78
CA GLY A 160 3.38 9.69 5.15
C GLY A 160 2.22 9.09 4.39
N ASP A 161 1.07 9.78 4.43
CA ASP A 161 -0.16 9.34 3.79
C ASP A 161 -0.26 9.84 2.35
N TRP A 162 -0.96 9.08 1.50
CA TRP A 162 -1.04 9.35 0.08
C TRP A 162 -2.46 9.26 -0.46
N LYS A 163 -2.74 10.17 -1.40
CA LYS A 163 -3.93 10.07 -2.25
C LYS A 163 -3.52 9.69 -3.67
N VAL A 164 -4.23 8.74 -4.26
CA VAL A 164 -4.02 8.28 -5.64
C VAL A 164 -5.33 8.44 -6.39
N ALA A 165 -5.32 9.24 -7.44
CA ALA A 165 -6.47 9.37 -8.32
C ALA A 165 -6.62 8.14 -9.24
N ASP A 166 -7.60 8.17 -10.14
CA ASP A 166 -7.93 7.06 -11.03
C ASP A 166 -6.73 6.50 -11.80
N VAL A 167 -6.58 5.17 -11.77
CA VAL A 167 -5.61 4.42 -12.56
C VAL A 167 -6.35 3.57 -13.59
N ARG A 168 -6.28 3.90 -14.87
CA ARG A 168 -7.05 3.21 -15.92
C ARG A 168 -6.71 1.73 -16.07
N GLY A 169 -5.44 1.38 -15.90
CA GLY A 169 -4.93 0.01 -15.98
C GLY A 169 -4.63 -0.56 -14.61
N THR A 170 -3.49 -1.22 -14.49
CA THR A 170 -3.07 -1.83 -13.21
C THR A 170 -2.43 -0.79 -12.28
N ALA A 171 -2.95 -0.71 -11.06
CA ALA A 171 -2.32 -0.06 -9.93
C ALA A 171 -1.61 -1.10 -9.04
N ARG A 172 -0.31 -0.94 -8.82
CA ARG A 172 0.46 -1.76 -7.89
C ARG A 172 0.89 -0.93 -6.70
N PHE A 173 0.44 -1.30 -5.51
CA PHE A 173 0.78 -0.68 -4.24
C PHE A 173 1.71 -1.59 -3.44
N ASN A 174 2.85 -1.07 -3.01
CA ASN A 174 3.80 -1.76 -2.13
C ASN A 174 3.99 -0.91 -0.88
N LEU A 175 3.35 -1.28 0.22
CA LEU A 175 3.37 -0.56 1.48
C LEU A 175 4.25 -1.30 2.48
N ALA A 176 5.37 -0.68 2.86
CA ALA A 176 6.35 -1.27 3.80
C ALA A 176 6.59 -0.37 5.01
N GLY A 177 5.58 0.35 5.44
CA GLY A 177 5.64 1.31 6.55
C GLY A 177 4.33 1.36 7.32
N SER A 178 4.01 2.55 7.80
CA SER A 178 2.78 2.85 8.54
C SER A 178 1.97 4.00 7.93
N GLY A 179 2.33 4.46 6.75
CA GLY A 179 1.57 5.48 6.04
C GLY A 179 0.45 4.85 5.21
N ASP A 180 -0.69 5.51 5.18
CA ASP A 180 -1.90 5.02 4.54
C ASP A 180 -2.03 5.53 3.09
N VAL A 181 -2.73 4.76 2.27
CA VAL A 181 -3.01 5.12 0.89
C VAL A 181 -4.51 5.12 0.62
N HIS A 182 -4.99 6.22 0.05
CA HIS A 182 -6.36 6.34 -0.44
C HIS A 182 -6.34 6.41 -1.96
N ALA A 183 -6.85 5.38 -2.62
CA ALA A 183 -6.95 5.32 -4.08
C ALA A 183 -8.40 5.49 -4.54
N ASP A 184 -8.61 6.20 -5.64
CA ASP A 184 -9.92 6.30 -6.27
C ASP A 184 -10.24 4.96 -6.98
N SER A 185 -10.09 4.85 -8.28
CA SER A 185 -10.37 3.60 -9.01
C SER A 185 -9.14 3.02 -9.69
N ALA A 186 -9.14 1.71 -9.89
CA ALA A 186 -8.13 1.01 -10.68
C ALA A 186 -8.77 -0.01 -11.64
N GLY A 187 -8.17 -0.20 -12.82
CA GLY A 187 -8.53 -1.33 -13.68
C GLY A 187 -8.31 -2.64 -12.94
N ASP A 188 -7.09 -2.87 -12.44
CA ASP A 188 -6.76 -3.93 -11.50
C ASP A 188 -5.92 -3.36 -10.35
N ALA A 189 -6.20 -3.79 -9.12
CA ALA A 189 -5.41 -3.44 -7.94
C ALA A 189 -4.54 -4.62 -7.49
N ARG A 190 -3.24 -4.39 -7.37
CA ARG A 190 -2.28 -5.34 -6.78
C ARG A 190 -1.64 -4.71 -5.56
N VAL A 191 -1.85 -5.31 -4.40
CA VAL A 191 -1.52 -4.73 -3.11
C VAL A 191 -0.57 -5.66 -2.36
N ASN A 192 0.57 -5.14 -1.94
CA ASN A 192 1.51 -5.83 -1.07
C ASN A 192 1.73 -4.96 0.17
N ILE A 193 1.34 -5.43 1.33
CA ILE A 193 1.54 -4.75 2.61
C ILE A 193 2.51 -5.57 3.45
N ALA A 194 3.61 -4.95 3.86
CA ALA A 194 4.60 -5.52 4.77
C ALA A 194 4.81 -4.57 5.96
N GLY A 195 3.75 -4.26 6.68
CA GLY A 195 3.75 -3.27 7.76
C GLY A 195 2.39 -3.13 8.43
N SER A 196 2.06 -1.88 8.78
CA SER A 196 0.81 -1.52 9.45
C SER A 196 0.07 -0.38 8.73
N GLY A 197 0.52 0.01 7.56
CA GLY A 197 -0.18 1.01 6.73
C GLY A 197 -1.34 0.37 5.99
N ASP A 198 -2.41 1.13 5.80
CA ASP A 198 -3.66 0.67 5.22
C ASP A 198 -3.83 1.16 3.78
N LEU A 199 -4.58 0.40 2.99
CA LEU A 199 -5.02 0.83 1.67
C LEU A 199 -6.55 0.91 1.61
N PHE A 200 -7.05 2.07 1.22
CA PHE A 200 -8.45 2.31 0.90
C PHE A 200 -8.60 2.53 -0.60
N PHE A 201 -9.60 1.93 -1.24
CA PHE A 201 -9.90 2.20 -2.65
C PHE A 201 -11.41 2.21 -2.91
N GLU A 202 -11.84 3.04 -3.88
CA GLU A 202 -13.26 3.14 -4.25
C GLU A 202 -13.70 1.95 -5.12
N SER A 203 -12.93 1.61 -6.15
CA SER A 203 -13.26 0.47 -7.00
C SER A 203 -12.05 -0.16 -7.69
N ALA A 204 -12.17 -1.47 -7.98
CA ALA A 204 -11.21 -2.19 -8.80
C ALA A 204 -11.91 -3.20 -9.72
N GLY A 205 -11.33 -3.42 -10.90
CA GLY A 205 -11.76 -4.48 -11.80
C GLY A 205 -11.38 -5.84 -11.25
N GLY A 206 -10.14 -6.03 -10.82
CA GLY A 206 -9.64 -7.19 -10.07
C GLY A 206 -8.85 -6.77 -8.85
N LEU A 207 -8.79 -7.63 -7.83
CA LEU A 207 -8.06 -7.36 -6.59
C LEU A 207 -7.14 -8.52 -6.22
N ASN A 208 -5.84 -8.26 -6.16
CA ASN A 208 -4.85 -9.20 -5.66
C ASN A 208 -4.13 -8.59 -4.46
N VAL A 209 -4.25 -9.23 -3.29
CA VAL A 209 -3.75 -8.72 -2.02
C VAL A 209 -2.78 -9.71 -1.38
N HIS A 210 -1.63 -9.22 -0.96
CA HIS A 210 -0.70 -9.93 -0.10
C HIS A 210 -0.40 -9.08 1.14
N ILE A 211 -0.81 -9.54 2.31
CA ILE A 211 -0.53 -8.88 3.59
C ILE A 211 0.42 -9.76 4.41
N ALA A 212 1.52 -9.17 4.85
CA ALA A 212 2.46 -9.74 5.81
C ALA A 212 2.62 -8.75 6.96
N GLY A 213 1.66 -8.72 7.88
CA GLY A 213 1.63 -7.74 8.98
C GLY A 213 0.23 -7.54 9.56
N SER A 214 -0.06 -6.27 9.86
CA SER A 214 -1.31 -5.87 10.52
C SER A 214 -2.04 -4.74 9.78
N GLY A 215 -1.55 -4.35 8.60
CA GLY A 215 -2.24 -3.35 7.78
C GLY A 215 -3.41 -3.94 7.03
N ASP A 216 -4.42 -3.12 6.74
CA ASP A 216 -5.70 -3.52 6.19
C ASP A 216 -5.88 -3.06 4.74
N VAL A 217 -6.73 -3.77 4.01
CA VAL A 217 -7.19 -3.37 2.68
C VAL A 217 -8.71 -3.22 2.69
N LEU A 218 -9.18 -1.99 2.44
CA LEU A 218 -10.60 -1.67 2.42
C LEU A 218 -11.01 -1.16 1.05
N GLY A 219 -11.95 -1.84 0.40
CA GLY A 219 -12.50 -1.46 -0.90
C GLY A 219 -14.00 -1.29 -0.87
N ARG A 220 -14.54 -0.36 -1.66
CA ARG A 220 -16.00 -0.25 -1.81
C ARG A 220 -16.55 -1.27 -2.78
N ALA A 221 -15.90 -1.46 -3.93
CA ALA A 221 -16.38 -2.41 -4.92
C ALA A 221 -15.26 -3.11 -5.68
N VAL A 222 -15.44 -4.40 -5.93
CA VAL A 222 -14.60 -5.18 -6.85
C VAL A 222 -15.50 -5.90 -7.85
N ASN A 223 -15.19 -5.72 -9.16
CA ASN A 223 -15.97 -6.31 -10.25
C ASN A 223 -15.10 -7.25 -11.11
N GLY A 224 -14.44 -8.20 -10.48
CA GLY A 224 -13.57 -9.21 -11.09
C GLY A 224 -13.00 -10.14 -10.03
N PRO A 225 -11.92 -10.87 -10.28
CA PRO A 225 -11.38 -11.84 -9.33
C PRO A 225 -10.83 -11.15 -8.06
N ILE A 226 -10.99 -11.82 -6.92
CA ILE A 226 -10.37 -11.44 -5.63
C ILE A 226 -9.43 -12.57 -5.22
N ASP A 227 -8.13 -12.29 -5.12
CA ASP A 227 -7.11 -13.21 -4.56
C ASP A 227 -6.45 -12.53 -3.36
N ALA A 228 -6.68 -13.05 -2.16
CA ALA A 228 -6.15 -12.51 -0.92
C ALA A 228 -5.28 -13.54 -0.19
N LYS A 229 -4.06 -13.16 0.12
CA LYS A 229 -3.11 -13.94 0.93
C LYS A 229 -2.73 -13.13 2.15
N ILE A 230 -3.12 -13.60 3.33
CA ILE A 230 -2.91 -12.90 4.59
C ILE A 230 -2.03 -13.74 5.50
N ALA A 231 -0.90 -13.19 5.91
CA ALA A 231 0.01 -13.78 6.89
C ALA A 231 0.16 -12.79 8.06
N GLY A 232 -0.67 -12.92 9.07
CA GLY A 232 -0.71 -12.01 10.23
C GLY A 232 -2.11 -11.74 10.74
N SER A 233 -2.40 -10.47 11.03
CA SER A 233 -3.67 -10.03 11.63
C SER A 233 -4.36 -8.92 10.83
N GLY A 234 -3.83 -8.58 9.66
CA GLY A 234 -4.46 -7.60 8.79
C GLY A 234 -5.67 -8.17 8.06
N ASP A 235 -6.63 -7.31 7.73
CA ASP A 235 -7.91 -7.68 7.16
C ASP A 235 -8.06 -7.21 5.71
N VAL A 236 -8.89 -7.93 4.96
CA VAL A 236 -9.37 -7.50 3.64
C VAL A 236 -10.88 -7.36 3.70
N PHE A 237 -11.36 -6.15 3.52
CA PHE A 237 -12.78 -5.85 3.54
C PHE A 237 -13.22 -5.17 2.24
N VAL A 238 -14.20 -5.77 1.54
CA VAL A 238 -14.79 -5.21 0.33
C VAL A 238 -16.30 -5.09 0.51
N GLU A 239 -16.81 -3.86 0.40
CA GLU A 239 -18.23 -3.56 0.71
C GLU A 239 -19.21 -4.11 -0.32
N GLY A 240 -18.77 -4.38 -1.55
CA GLY A 240 -19.67 -4.87 -2.59
C GLY A 240 -18.99 -5.16 -3.92
N GLY A 241 -19.83 -5.36 -4.93
CA GLY A 241 -19.41 -5.66 -6.29
C GLY A 241 -19.75 -7.10 -6.70
N ARG A 242 -19.20 -7.51 -7.83
CA ARG A 242 -19.42 -8.86 -8.36
C ARG A 242 -18.09 -9.50 -8.70
N ALA A 243 -17.64 -10.42 -7.84
CA ALA A 243 -16.41 -11.17 -8.07
C ALA A 243 -16.69 -12.41 -8.95
N SER A 244 -15.85 -12.65 -9.97
CA SER A 244 -15.89 -13.91 -10.71
C SER A 244 -15.58 -15.09 -9.78
N ASP A 245 -14.59 -14.90 -8.91
CA ASP A 245 -14.15 -15.85 -7.89
C ASP A 245 -13.49 -15.11 -6.71
N VAL A 246 -13.56 -15.72 -5.55
CA VAL A 246 -12.87 -15.27 -4.35
C VAL A 246 -11.93 -16.38 -3.89
N SER A 247 -10.64 -16.14 -3.94
CA SER A 247 -9.59 -17.01 -3.40
C SER A 247 -8.98 -16.37 -2.16
N ALA A 248 -9.01 -17.10 -1.03
CA ALA A 248 -8.47 -16.64 0.23
C ALA A 248 -7.52 -17.66 0.83
N ALA A 249 -6.29 -17.25 1.15
CA ALA A 249 -5.32 -18.03 1.90
C ALA A 249 -4.89 -17.26 3.16
N ILE A 250 -5.36 -17.67 4.32
CA ILE A 250 -5.12 -16.98 5.58
C ILE A 250 -4.25 -17.84 6.49
N THR A 251 -3.17 -17.25 6.98
CA THR A 251 -2.31 -17.85 8.03
C THR A 251 -2.21 -16.84 9.16
N GLY A 252 -2.94 -17.07 10.25
CA GLY A 252 -3.01 -16.17 11.40
C GLY A 252 -4.43 -15.88 11.85
N SER A 253 -4.73 -14.62 12.12
CA SER A 253 -6.00 -14.17 12.69
C SER A 253 -6.71 -13.09 11.84
N GLY A 254 -6.16 -12.75 10.70
CA GLY A 254 -6.77 -11.78 9.78
C GLY A 254 -7.99 -12.36 9.08
N ASP A 255 -8.90 -11.49 8.65
CA ASP A 255 -10.17 -11.84 8.02
C ASP A 255 -10.24 -11.38 6.57
N LEU A 256 -10.99 -12.12 5.74
CA LEU A 256 -11.47 -11.62 4.45
C LEU A 256 -13.00 -11.51 4.50
N ARG A 257 -13.52 -10.32 4.25
CA ARG A 257 -14.95 -10.08 4.19
C ARG A 257 -15.35 -9.42 2.87
N PHE A 258 -16.16 -10.11 2.08
CA PHE A 258 -16.73 -9.60 0.83
C PHE A 258 -18.25 -9.54 0.92
N LYS A 259 -18.82 -8.33 0.93
CA LYS A 259 -20.28 -8.12 1.00
C LYS A 259 -20.99 -8.17 -0.36
N GLY A 260 -20.24 -8.48 -1.43
CA GLY A 260 -20.78 -8.63 -2.77
C GLY A 260 -21.22 -10.06 -3.11
N GLU A 261 -21.36 -10.32 -4.42
CA GLU A 261 -21.70 -11.62 -4.98
C GLU A 261 -20.46 -12.25 -5.63
N ALA A 262 -20.15 -13.50 -5.29
CA ALA A 262 -19.06 -14.26 -5.89
C ALA A 262 -19.59 -15.43 -6.75
N GLY A 263 -18.93 -15.67 -7.88
CA GLY A 263 -19.19 -16.85 -8.72
C GLY A 263 -18.72 -18.14 -8.05
N ALA A 264 -17.53 -18.13 -7.45
CA ALA A 264 -16.99 -19.25 -6.70
C ALA A 264 -16.18 -18.76 -5.49
N VAL A 265 -15.99 -19.62 -4.48
CA VAL A 265 -15.14 -19.34 -3.31
C VAL A 265 -14.19 -20.49 -3.07
N ASN A 266 -12.91 -20.19 -2.93
CA ASN A 266 -11.88 -21.12 -2.48
C ASN A 266 -11.16 -20.53 -1.28
N ALA A 267 -11.39 -21.08 -0.08
CA ALA A 267 -10.84 -20.57 1.18
C ALA A 267 -9.97 -21.60 1.87
N SER A 268 -8.75 -21.24 2.19
CA SER A 268 -7.81 -22.03 2.99
C SER A 268 -7.36 -21.20 4.20
N ILE A 269 -7.67 -21.70 5.41
CA ILE A 269 -7.38 -21.01 6.66
C ILE A 269 -6.52 -21.90 7.56
N VAL A 270 -5.43 -21.36 8.05
CA VAL A 270 -4.60 -21.95 9.09
C VAL A 270 -4.51 -20.93 10.24
N GLY A 271 -5.31 -21.13 11.28
CA GLY A 271 -5.39 -20.21 12.42
C GLY A 271 -6.80 -19.93 12.88
N SER A 272 -7.08 -18.66 13.20
CA SER A 272 -8.36 -18.20 13.76
C SER A 272 -9.06 -17.16 12.90
N GLY A 273 -8.51 -16.84 11.72
CA GLY A 273 -9.12 -15.89 10.79
C GLY A 273 -10.36 -16.45 10.11
N ASN A 274 -11.17 -15.56 9.52
CA ASN A 274 -12.45 -15.92 8.90
C ASN A 274 -12.52 -15.46 7.44
N VAL A 275 -13.34 -16.17 6.66
CA VAL A 275 -13.72 -15.76 5.32
C VAL A 275 -15.24 -15.64 5.25
N ASP A 276 -15.73 -14.41 5.09
CA ASP A 276 -17.15 -14.11 4.99
C ASP A 276 -17.49 -13.61 3.59
N VAL A 277 -18.37 -14.30 2.85
CA VAL A 277 -18.86 -13.88 1.54
C VAL A 277 -20.38 -13.78 1.57
N ALA A 278 -20.93 -12.61 1.25
CA ALA A 278 -22.36 -12.35 1.43
C ALA A 278 -23.23 -13.23 0.52
N ARG A 279 -22.78 -13.51 -0.71
CA ARG A 279 -23.49 -14.37 -1.65
C ARG A 279 -22.54 -15.15 -2.55
N VAL A 280 -22.81 -16.44 -2.74
CA VAL A 280 -22.04 -17.29 -3.66
C VAL A 280 -23.03 -18.03 -4.58
N THR A 281 -22.79 -17.98 -5.90
CA THR A 281 -23.67 -18.58 -6.91
C THR A 281 -23.16 -19.91 -7.44
N GLY A 282 -21.90 -20.25 -7.23
CA GLY A 282 -21.27 -21.47 -7.75
C GLY A 282 -20.58 -22.31 -6.69
N ALA A 283 -19.42 -22.84 -7.02
CA ALA A 283 -18.70 -23.80 -6.18
C ALA A 283 -18.08 -23.13 -4.94
N ILE A 284 -18.11 -23.85 -3.82
CA ILE A 284 -17.47 -23.46 -2.56
C ILE A 284 -16.53 -24.57 -2.14
N VAL A 285 -15.24 -24.24 -2.06
CA VAL A 285 -14.19 -25.13 -1.51
C VAL A 285 -13.64 -24.46 -0.27
N LYS A 286 -13.62 -25.20 0.86
CA LYS A 286 -13.08 -24.69 2.09
C LYS A 286 -12.19 -25.72 2.79
N HIS A 287 -11.05 -25.26 3.26
CA HIS A 287 -10.11 -26.01 4.09
C HIS A 287 -9.73 -25.17 5.28
N VAL A 288 -10.05 -25.67 6.50
CA VAL A 288 -9.78 -24.92 7.73
C VAL A 288 -9.01 -25.81 8.70
N VAL A 289 -7.89 -25.29 9.18
CA VAL A 289 -7.06 -25.90 10.24
C VAL A 289 -6.95 -24.86 11.36
N GLY A 290 -7.70 -25.06 12.42
CA GLY A 290 -7.76 -24.14 13.58
C GLY A 290 -9.19 -23.81 13.98
N SER A 291 -9.39 -22.58 14.48
CA SER A 291 -10.69 -22.08 14.98
C SER A 291 -11.39 -21.11 14.02
N GLY A 292 -10.82 -20.91 12.85
CA GLY A 292 -11.40 -20.02 11.85
C GLY A 292 -12.65 -20.59 11.20
N GLU A 293 -13.42 -19.71 10.54
CA GLU A 293 -14.68 -20.08 9.88
C GLU A 293 -14.76 -19.58 8.44
N VAL A 294 -15.52 -20.30 7.63
CA VAL A 294 -15.88 -19.85 6.27
C VAL A 294 -17.41 -19.78 6.17
N ASN A 295 -17.92 -18.54 6.14
CA ASN A 295 -19.34 -18.22 6.11
C ASN A 295 -19.71 -17.69 4.72
N VAL A 296 -20.68 -18.33 4.09
CA VAL A 296 -21.15 -17.92 2.75
C VAL A 296 -22.68 -17.91 2.72
N GLY A 297 -23.23 -16.77 2.26
CA GLY A 297 -24.65 -16.66 1.94
C GLY A 297 -24.98 -17.32 0.58
N ARG A 298 -26.21 -17.71 0.42
CA ARG A 298 -26.75 -18.30 -0.82
C ARG A 298 -27.89 -17.46 -1.37
#